data_0dcc3a73a8212fd0f046826f46594117
#
_entry.id   0dcc3a73a8212fd0f046826f46594117
#
_cell.length_a   1.000
_cell.length_b   1.000
_cell.length_c   1.000
_cell.angle_alpha   90.00
_cell.angle_beta   90.00
_cell.angle_gamma   90.00
#
_symmetry.space_group_name_H-M   'P 1'
#
loop_
_entity.id
_entity.type
_entity.pdbx_description
1 polymer ?
#
loop_
_entity_poly.entity_id
_entity_poly.type
_entity_poly.pdbx_seq_one_letter_code
_entity_poly.pdbx_strand_id
1 'polypeptide(L)'
;MVKKRRLSQNKEAIRGILIIIAFIVGLVFLRDILAKRGVSITMLTELDYINAAEYYMQKKYGEKFEGEYVYEDSVYVHPKSKPEWHVVVDFESEGGLTSFHDNYVGYLKKEELEKYIYELVKPIYRECKVYIEPHGF
;
A
#
# COMPACT_ATOMS: atom_id res chain seq x y z
N MET A 1 -40.25 -17.61 42.70
CA MET A 1 -40.02 -16.28 42.02
C MET A 1 -38.57 -16.05 41.56
N VAL A 2 -37.57 -16.67 42.12
CA VAL A 2 -36.11 -16.47 41.85
C VAL A 2 -35.64 -16.95 40.47
N LYS A 3 -36.22 -18.05 39.93
CA LYS A 3 -35.80 -18.67 38.65
C LYS A 3 -36.09 -17.83 37.42
N LYS A 4 -37.14 -16.99 37.44
CA LYS A 4 -37.55 -16.11 36.32
C LYS A 4 -36.63 -14.89 36.16
N ARG A 5 -36.04 -14.37 37.24
CA ARG A 5 -35.08 -13.22 37.23
C ARG A 5 -33.72 -13.63 36.64
N ARG A 6 -33.20 -14.86 36.92
CA ARG A 6 -31.94 -15.35 36.36
C ARG A 6 -31.98 -15.56 34.84
N LEU A 7 -33.11 -16.02 34.32
CA LEU A 7 -33.29 -16.19 32.84
C LEU A 7 -33.35 -14.85 32.10
N SER A 8 -33.91 -13.80 32.69
CA SER A 8 -33.94 -12.45 32.08
C SER A 8 -32.56 -11.84 32.06
N GLN A 9 -31.76 -11.94 33.13
CA GLN A 9 -30.39 -11.41 33.21
C GLN A 9 -29.46 -12.09 32.18
N ASN A 10 -29.59 -13.41 31.98
CA ASN A 10 -28.80 -14.11 30.95
C ASN A 10 -29.13 -13.67 29.53
N LYS A 11 -30.39 -13.35 29.21
CA LYS A 11 -30.78 -12.85 27.88
C LYS A 11 -30.25 -11.46 27.60
N GLU A 12 -30.22 -10.59 28.58
CA GLU A 12 -29.63 -9.24 28.44
C GLU A 12 -28.12 -9.30 28.30
N ALA A 13 -27.44 -10.14 29.05
CA ALA A 13 -26.00 -10.37 28.91
C ALA A 13 -25.64 -10.94 27.51
N ILE A 14 -26.39 -11.91 27.00
CA ILE A 14 -26.20 -12.47 25.66
C ILE A 14 -26.41 -11.39 24.57
N ARG A 15 -27.45 -10.54 24.72
CA ARG A 15 -27.67 -9.43 23.78
C ARG A 15 -26.48 -8.44 23.78
N GLY A 16 -25.98 -8.08 24.98
CA GLY A 16 -24.80 -7.22 25.10
C GLY A 16 -23.58 -7.79 24.38
N ILE A 17 -23.30 -9.09 24.58
CA ILE A 17 -22.19 -9.77 23.93
C ILE A 17 -22.36 -9.79 22.40
N LEU A 18 -23.55 -10.05 21.88
CA LEU A 18 -23.82 -10.05 20.44
C LEU A 18 -23.63 -8.67 19.81
N ILE A 19 -24.02 -7.60 20.52
CA ILE A 19 -23.80 -6.22 20.05
C ILE A 19 -22.30 -5.90 19.96
N ILE A 20 -21.52 -6.30 20.97
CA ILE A 20 -20.07 -6.09 20.98
C ILE A 20 -19.41 -6.85 19.83
N ILE A 21 -19.78 -8.10 19.60
CA ILE A 21 -19.26 -8.90 18.50
C ILE A 21 -19.60 -8.26 17.15
N ALA A 22 -20.85 -7.83 16.96
CA ALA A 22 -21.27 -7.14 15.72
C ALA A 22 -20.49 -5.85 15.48
N PHE A 23 -20.21 -5.09 16.55
CA PHE A 23 -19.42 -3.87 16.46
C PHE A 23 -17.96 -4.15 16.07
N ILE A 24 -17.33 -5.16 16.68
CA ILE A 24 -15.96 -5.58 16.31
C ILE A 24 -15.88 -6.04 14.86
N VAL A 25 -16.82 -6.87 14.42
CA VAL A 25 -16.89 -7.32 13.02
C VAL A 25 -17.08 -6.12 12.07
N GLY A 26 -17.93 -5.16 12.44
CA GLY A 26 -18.14 -3.92 11.68
C GLY A 26 -16.86 -3.08 11.54
N LEU A 27 -16.09 -2.95 12.61
CA LEU A 27 -14.80 -2.24 12.58
C LEU A 27 -13.77 -2.93 11.69
N VAL A 28 -13.68 -4.27 11.74
CA VAL A 28 -12.77 -5.03 10.86
C VAL A 28 -13.16 -4.86 9.40
N PHE A 29 -14.46 -4.89 9.09
CA PHE A 29 -14.95 -4.70 7.73
C PHE A 29 -14.72 -3.26 7.22
N LEU A 30 -14.90 -2.26 8.09
CA LEU A 30 -14.62 -0.86 7.78
C LEU A 30 -13.13 -0.64 7.49
N ARG A 31 -12.24 -1.23 8.31
CA ARG A 31 -10.79 -1.22 8.09
C ARG A 31 -10.45 -1.78 6.70
N ASP A 32 -11.04 -2.90 6.32
CA ASP A 32 -10.80 -3.56 5.04
C ASP A 32 -11.26 -2.69 3.85
N ILE A 33 -12.41 -2.01 3.99
CA ILE A 33 -12.90 -1.07 2.97
C ILE A 33 -11.99 0.15 2.84
N LEU A 34 -11.49 0.68 3.95
CA LEU A 34 -10.62 1.85 3.96
C LEU A 34 -9.23 1.51 3.39
N ALA A 35 -8.67 0.36 3.76
CA ALA A 35 -7.42 -0.15 3.20
C ALA A 35 -7.52 -0.34 1.67
N LYS A 36 -8.64 -0.89 1.17
CA LYS A 36 -8.94 -1.01 -0.26
C LYS A 36 -9.06 0.32 -0.99
N ARG A 37 -9.28 1.42 -0.28
CA ARG A 37 -9.33 2.79 -0.85
C ARG A 37 -7.98 3.51 -0.79
N GLY A 38 -6.92 2.84 -0.32
CA GLY A 38 -5.62 3.46 -0.11
C GLY A 38 -5.59 4.45 1.06
N VAL A 39 -6.59 4.38 1.94
CA VAL A 39 -6.66 5.15 3.18
C VAL A 39 -6.53 4.18 4.32
N SER A 40 -5.39 4.17 5.00
CA SER A 40 -5.20 3.39 6.22
C SER A 40 -5.30 4.31 7.43
N ILE A 41 -6.20 3.98 8.35
CA ILE A 41 -6.38 4.74 9.59
C ILE A 41 -5.31 4.34 10.62
N THR A 42 -4.81 3.11 10.57
CA THR A 42 -3.72 2.64 11.42
C THR A 42 -3.10 1.41 10.77
N MET A 43 -1.88 1.52 10.31
CA MET A 43 -1.09 0.36 9.90
C MET A 43 -0.39 -0.17 11.15
N LEU A 44 -0.64 -1.43 11.50
CA LEU A 44 -0.15 -2.04 12.73
C LEU A 44 1.06 -2.94 12.49
N THR A 45 1.23 -3.41 11.26
CA THR A 45 2.27 -4.37 10.90
C THR A 45 2.89 -4.04 9.55
N GLU A 46 4.11 -4.51 9.33
CA GLU A 46 4.80 -4.42 8.04
C GLU A 46 3.95 -5.00 6.89
N LEU A 47 3.24 -6.10 7.15
CA LEU A 47 2.35 -6.72 6.17
C LEU A 47 1.17 -5.81 5.77
N ASP A 48 0.67 -4.98 6.67
CA ASP A 48 -0.40 -4.03 6.35
C ASP A 48 0.10 -2.94 5.38
N TYR A 49 1.35 -2.48 5.55
CA TYR A 49 1.99 -1.53 4.62
C TYR A 49 2.22 -2.15 3.25
N ILE A 50 2.75 -3.39 3.19
CA ILE A 50 2.95 -4.13 1.96
C ILE A 50 1.61 -4.29 1.20
N ASN A 51 0.58 -4.79 1.86
CA ASN A 51 -0.74 -4.97 1.24
C ASN A 51 -1.34 -3.66 0.73
N ALA A 52 -1.15 -2.57 1.45
CA ALA A 52 -1.64 -1.25 1.06
C ALA A 52 -0.87 -0.70 -0.16
N ALA A 53 0.45 -0.88 -0.20
CA ALA A 53 1.29 -0.48 -1.32
C ALA A 53 0.95 -1.30 -2.59
N GLU A 54 0.83 -2.63 -2.48
CA GLU A 54 0.39 -3.48 -3.60
C GLU A 54 -0.97 -3.03 -4.16
N TYR A 55 -1.92 -2.77 -3.28
CA TYR A 55 -3.24 -2.30 -3.69
C TYR A 55 -3.19 -0.92 -4.37
N TYR A 56 -2.42 0.03 -3.80
CA TYR A 56 -2.20 1.34 -4.39
C TYR A 56 -1.62 1.24 -5.80
N MET A 57 -0.54 0.48 -5.96
CA MET A 57 0.13 0.27 -7.24
C MET A 57 -0.78 -0.40 -8.26
N GLN A 58 -1.48 -1.47 -7.86
CA GLN A 58 -2.44 -2.16 -8.73
C GLN A 58 -3.56 -1.23 -9.19
N LYS A 59 -4.10 -0.41 -8.28
CA LYS A 59 -5.17 0.54 -8.62
C LYS A 59 -4.70 1.64 -9.55
N LYS A 60 -3.48 2.14 -9.36
CA LYS A 60 -2.91 3.25 -10.13
C LYS A 60 -2.49 2.83 -11.54
N TYR A 61 -1.90 1.66 -11.69
CA TYR A 61 -1.27 1.21 -12.93
C TYR A 61 -1.99 0.05 -13.63
N GLY A 62 -2.95 -0.61 -12.97
CA GLY A 62 -3.77 -1.66 -13.57
C GLY A 62 -3.07 -3.02 -13.69
N GLU A 63 -1.85 -3.18 -13.15
CA GLU A 63 -1.12 -4.43 -13.10
C GLU A 63 -0.87 -4.90 -11.67
N LYS A 64 -0.51 -6.18 -11.50
CA LYS A 64 -0.26 -6.77 -10.18
C LYS A 64 1.17 -6.53 -9.75
N PHE A 65 1.33 -6.07 -8.52
CA PHE A 65 2.60 -5.93 -7.83
C PHE A 65 2.71 -6.97 -6.72
N GLU A 66 3.93 -7.27 -6.34
CA GLU A 66 4.30 -8.12 -5.21
C GLU A 66 5.26 -7.33 -4.32
N GLY A 67 4.92 -7.21 -3.03
CA GLY A 67 5.73 -6.51 -2.06
C GLY A 67 6.80 -7.42 -1.48
N GLU A 68 7.97 -6.87 -1.25
CA GLU A 68 9.13 -7.59 -0.74
C GLU A 68 9.32 -7.33 0.76
N TYR A 69 9.51 -6.09 1.13
CA TYR A 69 9.78 -5.66 2.51
C TYR A 69 9.47 -4.18 2.71
N VAL A 70 9.44 -3.78 3.97
CA VAL A 70 9.34 -2.38 4.40
C VAL A 70 10.69 -1.97 4.97
N TYR A 71 11.17 -0.80 4.57
CA TYR A 71 12.35 -0.19 5.15
C TYR A 71 12.07 1.30 5.39
N GLU A 72 12.20 1.73 6.64
CA GLU A 72 11.82 3.08 7.07
C GLU A 72 10.38 3.43 6.64
N ASP A 73 10.18 4.49 5.89
CA ASP A 73 8.87 4.95 5.40
C ASP A 73 8.61 4.52 3.95
N SER A 74 9.24 3.43 3.50
CA SER A 74 9.16 2.94 2.13
C SER A 74 8.81 1.45 2.07
N VAL A 75 7.98 1.08 1.12
CA VAL A 75 7.68 -0.31 0.76
C VAL A 75 8.34 -0.61 -0.58
N TYR A 76 9.13 -1.68 -0.61
CA TYR A 76 9.73 -2.17 -1.84
C TYR A 76 8.80 -3.18 -2.49
N VAL A 77 8.47 -2.93 -3.75
CA VAL A 77 7.57 -3.77 -4.54
C VAL A 77 8.13 -3.97 -5.95
N HIS A 78 7.69 -5.02 -6.62
CA HIS A 78 7.97 -5.19 -8.04
C HIS A 78 6.71 -5.59 -8.81
N PRO A 79 6.55 -5.16 -10.07
CA PRO A 79 5.49 -5.69 -10.90
C PRO A 79 5.73 -7.17 -11.19
N LYS A 80 4.70 -8.00 -11.15
CA LYS A 80 4.84 -9.44 -11.46
C LYS A 80 5.35 -9.72 -12.87
N SER A 81 5.16 -8.77 -13.77
CA SER A 81 5.67 -8.83 -15.15
C SER A 81 7.17 -8.52 -15.26
N LYS A 82 7.77 -7.87 -14.23
CA LYS A 82 9.15 -7.37 -14.20
C LYS A 82 9.73 -7.51 -12.78
N PRO A 83 10.00 -8.74 -12.32
CA PRO A 83 10.47 -8.97 -10.95
C PRO A 83 11.87 -8.39 -10.67
N GLU A 84 12.61 -8.02 -11.72
CA GLU A 84 13.90 -7.34 -11.60
C GLU A 84 13.82 -5.83 -11.33
N TRP A 85 12.62 -5.26 -11.32
CA TRP A 85 12.41 -3.84 -11.04
C TRP A 85 12.17 -3.63 -9.54
N HIS A 86 13.02 -2.85 -8.89
CA HIS A 86 12.90 -2.50 -7.49
C HIS A 86 12.18 -1.16 -7.35
N VAL A 87 10.87 -1.21 -7.38
CA VAL A 87 10.01 -0.02 -7.25
C VAL A 87 9.89 0.34 -5.77
N VAL A 88 10.10 1.60 -5.45
CA VAL A 88 9.93 2.14 -4.10
C VAL A 88 8.58 2.84 -4.03
N VAL A 89 7.82 2.53 -3.00
CA VAL A 89 6.56 3.18 -2.65
C VAL A 89 6.73 3.81 -1.28
N ASP A 90 6.97 5.12 -1.27
CA ASP A 90 7.09 5.90 -0.05
C ASP A 90 5.71 6.18 0.55
N PHE A 91 5.61 6.17 1.86
CA PHE A 91 4.37 6.49 2.54
C PHE A 91 4.59 7.55 3.62
N GLU A 92 3.65 8.47 3.70
CA GLU A 92 3.58 9.49 4.74
C GLU A 92 2.30 9.30 5.54
N SER A 93 2.43 9.32 6.86
CA SER A 93 1.29 9.22 7.78
C SER A 93 1.12 10.52 8.55
N GLU A 94 0.09 11.28 8.22
CA GLU A 94 -0.24 12.52 8.91
C GLU A 94 -1.72 12.50 9.35
N GLY A 95 -1.95 12.80 10.63
CA GLY A 95 -3.32 12.88 11.17
C GLY A 95 -4.13 11.57 11.06
N GLY A 96 -3.47 10.41 11.00
CA GLY A 96 -4.13 9.11 10.84
C GLY A 96 -4.49 8.74 9.39
N LEU A 97 -4.06 9.54 8.43
CA LEU A 97 -4.17 9.25 7.00
C LEU A 97 -2.78 8.89 6.47
N THR A 98 -2.72 7.88 5.60
CA THR A 98 -1.50 7.48 4.91
C THR A 98 -1.64 7.81 3.42
N SER A 99 -0.68 8.58 2.88
CA SER A 99 -0.52 8.83 1.46
C SER A 99 0.65 8.02 0.92
N PHE A 100 0.59 7.70 -0.38
CA PHE A 100 1.62 6.93 -1.07
C PHE A 100 2.14 7.69 -2.28
N HIS A 101 3.47 7.64 -2.46
CA HIS A 101 4.19 8.13 -3.63
C HIS A 101 5.05 7.00 -4.17
N ASP A 102 5.29 6.94 -5.47
CA ASP A 102 6.10 5.87 -6.07
C ASP A 102 6.98 6.39 -7.21
N ASN A 103 8.06 5.65 -7.48
CA ASN A 103 9.00 5.92 -8.56
C ASN A 103 8.75 5.09 -9.83
N TYR A 104 7.63 4.37 -9.94
CA TYR A 104 7.36 3.43 -11.04
C TYR A 104 7.34 4.09 -12.42
N VAL A 105 6.87 5.35 -12.53
CA VAL A 105 6.91 6.11 -13.78
C VAL A 105 8.35 6.26 -14.30
N GLY A 106 9.33 6.36 -13.40
CA GLY A 106 10.75 6.37 -13.76
C GLY A 106 11.16 5.11 -14.51
N TYR A 107 10.72 3.94 -14.06
CA TYR A 107 10.96 2.66 -14.75
C TYR A 107 10.26 2.58 -16.10
N LEU A 108 9.00 3.00 -16.18
CA LEU A 108 8.23 3.00 -17.43
C LEU A 108 8.82 3.92 -18.49
N LYS A 109 9.44 5.02 -18.08
CA LYS A 109 9.99 6.04 -18.98
C LYS A 109 11.50 5.97 -19.15
N LYS A 110 12.16 5.01 -18.51
CA LYS A 110 13.61 4.87 -18.50
C LYS A 110 14.21 4.89 -19.90
N GLU A 111 13.78 4.01 -20.77
CA GLU A 111 14.32 3.87 -22.12
C GLU A 111 14.08 5.12 -22.99
N GLU A 112 12.89 5.73 -22.87
CA GLU A 112 12.54 6.94 -23.58
C GLU A 112 13.41 8.11 -23.13
N LEU A 113 13.64 8.26 -21.84
CA LEU A 113 14.48 9.32 -21.26
C LEU A 113 15.96 9.09 -21.57
N GLU A 114 16.46 7.86 -21.48
CA GLU A 114 17.84 7.52 -21.85
C GLU A 114 18.12 7.87 -23.30
N LYS A 115 17.22 7.52 -24.22
CA LYS A 115 17.32 7.88 -25.63
C LYS A 115 17.28 9.40 -25.83
N TYR A 116 16.36 10.08 -25.18
CA TYR A 116 16.23 11.54 -25.31
C TYR A 116 17.50 12.25 -24.84
N ILE A 117 18.02 11.89 -23.67
CA ILE A 117 19.25 12.48 -23.14
C ILE A 117 20.46 12.13 -24.02
N TYR A 118 20.52 10.88 -24.52
CA TYR A 118 21.60 10.48 -25.45
C TYR A 118 21.65 11.37 -26.68
N GLU A 119 20.51 11.66 -27.34
CA GLU A 119 20.47 12.55 -28.50
C GLU A 119 20.89 14.00 -28.16
N LEU A 120 20.64 14.47 -26.94
CA LEU A 120 21.09 15.80 -26.49
C LEU A 120 22.60 15.86 -26.27
N VAL A 121 23.22 14.82 -25.75
CA VAL A 121 24.65 14.83 -25.37
C VAL A 121 25.58 14.32 -26.48
N LYS A 122 25.08 13.53 -27.42
CA LYS A 122 25.82 12.97 -28.53
C LYS A 122 26.60 13.99 -29.38
N PRO A 123 26.11 15.21 -29.66
CA PRO A 123 26.89 16.21 -30.39
C PRO A 123 28.14 16.66 -29.62
N ILE A 124 28.13 16.55 -28.31
CA ILE A 124 29.23 17.00 -27.43
C ILE A 124 30.19 15.82 -27.15
N TYR A 125 29.62 14.62 -26.93
CA TYR A 125 30.37 13.41 -26.59
C TYR A 125 30.18 12.38 -27.69
N ARG A 126 31.25 12.05 -28.42
CA ARG A 126 31.20 11.12 -29.58
C ARG A 126 30.90 9.69 -29.16
N GLU A 127 31.36 9.29 -27.97
CA GLU A 127 31.13 7.97 -27.38
C GLU A 127 30.66 8.18 -25.93
N CYS A 128 29.35 8.03 -25.70
CA CYS A 128 28.74 8.11 -24.39
C CYS A 128 27.66 7.07 -24.24
N LYS A 129 27.42 6.66 -23.02
CA LYS A 129 26.23 5.88 -22.62
C LYS A 129 25.48 6.67 -21.55
N VAL A 130 24.17 6.66 -21.64
CA VAL A 130 23.28 7.30 -20.67
C VAL A 130 22.57 6.20 -19.90
N TYR A 131 22.57 6.30 -18.60
CA TYR A 131 21.83 5.41 -17.72
C TYR A 131 20.98 6.25 -16.79
N ILE A 132 19.71 5.90 -16.67
CA ILE A 132 18.78 6.48 -15.70
C ILE A 132 18.49 5.41 -14.66
N GLU A 133 18.67 5.78 -13.42
CA GLU A 133 18.30 4.94 -12.27
C GLU A 133 17.13 5.61 -11.55
N PRO A 134 15.93 5.01 -11.56
CA PRO A 134 14.79 5.53 -10.82
C PRO A 134 15.03 5.39 -9.31
N HIS A 135 15.15 6.51 -8.61
CA HIS A 135 15.24 6.52 -7.14
C HIS A 135 13.88 6.83 -6.50
N GLY A 136 13.67 6.39 -5.26
CA GLY A 136 12.59 6.86 -4.39
C GLY A 136 12.82 8.35 -4.00
N PHE A 137 11.79 8.98 -3.49
CA PHE A 137 11.81 10.38 -3.04
C PHE A 137 12.22 10.48 -1.58
#